data_daad7386bc430d35a2f2227246ed620b
#
_entry.id   daad7386bc430d35a2f2227246ed620b
#
_cell.length_a   1.000
_cell.length_b   1.000
_cell.length_c   1.000
_cell.angle_alpha   90.00
_cell.angle_beta   90.00
_cell.angle_gamma   90.00
#
_symmetry.space_group_name_H-M   'P 1'
#
loop_
_entity.id
_entity.type
_entity.pdbx_description
1 polymer ?
#
loop_
_entity_poly.entity_id
_entity_poly.type
_entity_poly.pdbx_seq_one_letter_code
_entity_poly.pdbx_strand_id
1 'polypeptide(L)'
;MRYLLVAIAVVVLLVVGLGVRAMRAGENAPAIGTPAPDFTLNSQEGKPVSLHEFKGKWVVLYFYPKDFTSGCTVEAHNFQRDLAQYEAKNAVVVGVSMQDENSHQQFCTKEGLSFKLLADIKSDVSTQYDSVMNMGVAKLSARHTFLIDPKGNVEKVWLDVKPANHSEEVLAALTQLQSGSAGD
;
A
#
# COMPACT_ATOMS: atom_id res chain seq x y z
N MET A 1 -7.50 -39.04 -39.17
CA MET A 1 -7.10 -39.17 -37.78
C MET A 1 -5.89 -38.29 -37.39
N ARG A 2 -4.79 -38.30 -38.12
CA ARG A 2 -3.57 -37.48 -37.83
C ARG A 2 -3.84 -35.97 -37.85
N TYR A 3 -4.66 -35.43 -38.76
CA TYR A 3 -4.98 -33.99 -38.85
C TYR A 3 -5.91 -33.53 -37.75
N LEU A 4 -6.78 -34.39 -37.21
CA LEU A 4 -7.66 -34.08 -36.11
C LEU A 4 -6.87 -33.91 -34.80
N LEU A 5 -5.86 -34.75 -34.57
CA LEU A 5 -4.99 -34.66 -33.39
C LEU A 5 -4.12 -33.40 -33.42
N VAL A 6 -3.64 -33.00 -34.63
CA VAL A 6 -2.86 -31.75 -34.80
C VAL A 6 -3.74 -30.53 -34.56
N ALA A 7 -4.99 -30.53 -35.05
CA ALA A 7 -5.92 -29.43 -34.81
C ALA A 7 -6.27 -29.28 -33.33
N ILE A 8 -6.48 -30.39 -32.62
CA ILE A 8 -6.73 -30.37 -31.16
C ILE A 8 -5.49 -29.85 -30.41
N ALA A 9 -4.30 -30.27 -30.77
CA ALA A 9 -3.06 -29.79 -30.14
C ALA A 9 -2.83 -28.29 -30.35
N VAL A 10 -3.15 -27.76 -31.54
CA VAL A 10 -3.05 -26.31 -31.84
C VAL A 10 -4.09 -25.51 -31.06
N VAL A 11 -5.32 -26.02 -30.93
CA VAL A 11 -6.35 -25.35 -30.13
C VAL A 11 -6.00 -25.36 -28.64
N VAL A 12 -5.46 -26.45 -28.12
CA VAL A 12 -5.01 -26.52 -26.73
C VAL A 12 -3.82 -25.58 -26.48
N LEU A 13 -2.87 -25.47 -27.43
CA LEU A 13 -1.77 -24.53 -27.34
C LEU A 13 -2.23 -23.06 -27.44
N LEU A 14 -3.26 -22.77 -28.26
CA LEU A 14 -3.86 -21.43 -28.33
C LEU A 14 -4.66 -21.07 -27.07
N VAL A 15 -5.36 -22.02 -26.45
CA VAL A 15 -6.09 -21.79 -25.19
C VAL A 15 -5.12 -21.69 -24.01
N VAL A 16 -4.02 -22.41 -24.01
CA VAL A 16 -2.93 -22.28 -23.01
C VAL A 16 -2.11 -21.02 -23.26
N GLY A 17 -2.00 -20.55 -24.50
CA GLY A 17 -1.32 -19.31 -24.88
C GLY A 17 -2.14 -18.04 -24.60
N LEU A 18 -3.46 -18.13 -24.43
CA LEU A 18 -4.29 -17.10 -23.76
C LEU A 18 -4.12 -17.24 -22.25
N GLY A 19 -2.87 -17.14 -21.82
CA GLY A 19 -2.46 -17.32 -20.46
C GLY A 19 -3.35 -16.51 -19.54
N VAL A 20 -3.86 -17.16 -18.53
CA VAL A 20 -4.25 -16.51 -17.27
C VAL A 20 -3.02 -15.71 -16.83
N ARG A 21 -2.94 -14.48 -17.30
CA ARG A 21 -1.96 -13.52 -16.81
C ARG A 21 -2.35 -13.30 -15.35
N ALA A 22 -1.65 -13.99 -14.45
CA ALA A 22 -1.83 -13.76 -13.04
C ALA A 22 -1.56 -12.27 -12.83
N MET A 23 -2.61 -11.48 -12.63
CA MET A 23 -2.49 -10.06 -12.34
C MET A 23 -1.61 -9.92 -11.10
N ARG A 24 -0.45 -9.34 -11.30
CA ARG A 24 0.41 -8.97 -10.18
C ARG A 24 -0.21 -7.78 -9.48
N ALA A 25 -0.24 -7.79 -8.15
CA ALA A 25 -0.61 -6.63 -7.37
C ALA A 25 0.21 -5.41 -7.85
N GLY A 26 -0.46 -4.26 -8.01
CA GLY A 26 0.17 -3.01 -8.46
C GLY A 26 0.14 -2.75 -9.97
N GLU A 27 -0.31 -3.68 -10.81
CA GLU A 27 -0.37 -3.48 -12.26
C GLU A 27 -1.34 -2.36 -12.66
N ASN A 28 -2.42 -2.16 -11.87
CA ASN A 28 -3.42 -1.10 -12.02
C ASN A 28 -3.43 -0.13 -10.82
N ALA A 29 -2.31 0.02 -10.14
CA ALA A 29 -2.20 0.96 -9.03
C ALA A 29 -2.50 2.40 -9.50
N PRO A 30 -3.04 3.28 -8.62
CA PRO A 30 -3.27 4.68 -8.95
C PRO A 30 -2.02 5.32 -9.54
N ALA A 31 -2.18 5.98 -10.70
CA ALA A 31 -1.06 6.55 -11.44
C ALA A 31 -0.54 7.83 -10.77
N ILE A 32 0.75 8.09 -10.93
CA ILE A 32 1.36 9.36 -10.50
C ILE A 32 0.67 10.53 -11.22
N GLY A 33 0.42 11.62 -10.50
CA GLY A 33 -0.28 12.81 -10.96
C GLY A 33 -1.81 12.71 -10.97
N THR A 34 -2.38 11.56 -10.58
CA THR A 34 -3.85 11.39 -10.48
C THR A 34 -4.33 11.51 -9.04
N PRO A 35 -5.61 11.90 -8.81
CA PRO A 35 -6.19 11.88 -7.48
C PRO A 35 -6.09 10.49 -6.85
N ALA A 36 -5.59 10.42 -5.62
CA ALA A 36 -5.60 9.21 -4.83
C ALA A 36 -7.05 8.81 -4.51
N PRO A 37 -7.45 7.54 -4.67
CA PRO A 37 -8.78 7.07 -4.30
C PRO A 37 -9.09 7.39 -2.84
N ASP A 38 -10.19 8.10 -2.58
CA ASP A 38 -10.62 8.42 -1.23
C ASP A 38 -11.21 7.19 -0.54
N PHE A 39 -11.07 7.14 0.77
CA PHE A 39 -11.58 6.04 1.60
C PHE A 39 -11.93 6.52 2.99
N THR A 40 -12.70 5.69 3.71
CA THR A 40 -12.90 5.80 5.15
C THR A 40 -12.76 4.41 5.77
N LEU A 41 -11.82 4.26 6.69
CA LEU A 41 -11.56 3.03 7.45
C LEU A 41 -11.47 3.33 8.94
N ASN A 42 -11.78 2.35 9.78
CA ASN A 42 -11.55 2.49 11.22
C ASN A 42 -10.06 2.34 11.53
N SER A 43 -9.58 3.19 12.42
CA SER A 43 -8.23 3.08 12.98
C SER A 43 -8.17 2.03 14.10
N GLN A 44 -6.97 1.76 14.61
CA GLN A 44 -6.70 0.96 15.81
C GLN A 44 -7.45 1.46 17.08
N GLU A 45 -7.98 2.68 17.04
CA GLU A 45 -8.79 3.26 18.14
C GLU A 45 -10.28 3.04 17.93
N GLY A 46 -10.70 2.31 16.88
CA GLY A 46 -12.10 2.12 16.50
C GLY A 46 -12.78 3.39 15.98
N LYS A 47 -12.01 4.41 15.58
CA LYS A 47 -12.53 5.67 15.04
C LYS A 47 -12.34 5.70 13.52
N PRO A 48 -13.35 6.19 12.78
CA PRO A 48 -13.22 6.37 11.34
C PRO A 48 -12.15 7.41 11.03
N VAL A 49 -11.37 7.13 10.00
CA VAL A 49 -10.34 8.02 9.43
C VAL A 49 -10.50 7.99 7.91
N SER A 50 -10.61 9.16 7.31
CA SER A 50 -10.74 9.33 5.87
C SER A 50 -9.49 9.97 5.27
N LEU A 51 -9.13 9.60 4.03
CA LEU A 51 -7.97 10.18 3.36
C LEU A 51 -8.12 11.71 3.22
N HIS A 52 -9.31 12.20 2.90
CA HIS A 52 -9.56 13.64 2.73
C HIS A 52 -9.37 14.48 4.00
N GLU A 53 -9.35 13.87 5.21
CA GLU A 53 -9.05 14.57 6.46
C GLU A 53 -7.60 15.05 6.53
N PHE A 54 -6.72 14.46 5.73
CA PHE A 54 -5.31 14.84 5.64
C PHE A 54 -5.02 15.92 4.57
N LYS A 55 -6.05 16.53 3.97
CA LYS A 55 -5.85 17.65 3.02
C LYS A 55 -4.96 18.73 3.63
N GLY A 56 -4.01 19.22 2.83
CA GLY A 56 -2.99 20.17 3.29
C GLY A 56 -1.72 19.52 3.87
N LYS A 57 -1.70 18.20 4.01
CA LYS A 57 -0.53 17.43 4.44
C LYS A 57 -0.11 16.43 3.37
N TRP A 58 1.16 16.10 3.38
CA TRP A 58 1.63 14.90 2.69
C TRP A 58 1.17 13.65 3.43
N VAL A 59 0.82 12.60 2.69
CA VAL A 59 0.42 11.31 3.28
C VAL A 59 1.32 10.21 2.76
N VAL A 60 1.98 9.51 3.67
CA VAL A 60 2.65 8.24 3.39
C VAL A 60 1.64 7.14 3.69
N LEU A 61 0.94 6.67 2.66
CA LEU A 61 -0.03 5.60 2.75
C LEU A 61 0.66 4.28 2.40
N TYR A 62 0.94 3.44 3.40
CA TYR A 62 1.58 2.16 3.16
C TYR A 62 0.67 0.98 3.47
N PHE A 63 0.61 0.04 2.52
CA PHE A 63 -0.08 -1.24 2.68
C PHE A 63 0.91 -2.29 3.13
N TYR A 64 0.52 -3.15 4.07
CA TYR A 64 1.37 -4.21 4.59
C TYR A 64 0.59 -5.50 4.84
N PRO A 65 1.23 -6.69 4.70
CA PRO A 65 0.52 -7.96 4.71
C PRO A 65 -0.18 -8.30 6.02
N LYS A 66 0.52 -8.15 7.18
CA LYS A 66 -0.03 -8.66 8.45
C LYS A 66 0.74 -8.14 9.66
N ASP A 67 -0.01 -7.78 10.72
CA ASP A 67 0.54 -7.45 12.04
C ASP A 67 1.44 -8.58 12.58
N PHE A 68 2.38 -8.23 13.43
CA PHE A 68 3.28 -9.15 14.15
C PHE A 68 4.18 -10.03 13.27
N THR A 69 4.25 -9.82 11.96
CA THR A 69 5.23 -10.48 11.11
C THR A 69 6.55 -9.69 11.11
N SER A 70 7.68 -10.40 11.03
CA SER A 70 9.00 -9.78 11.16
C SER A 70 9.23 -8.62 10.19
N GLY A 71 8.88 -8.77 8.91
CA GLY A 71 9.05 -7.71 7.92
C GLY A 71 8.16 -6.50 8.18
N CYS A 72 6.89 -6.71 8.59
CA CYS A 72 5.96 -5.61 8.89
C CYS A 72 6.36 -4.88 10.18
N THR A 73 6.85 -5.60 11.18
CA THR A 73 7.37 -4.99 12.42
C THR A 73 8.60 -4.12 12.15
N VAL A 74 9.54 -4.60 11.32
CA VAL A 74 10.72 -3.80 10.93
C VAL A 74 10.29 -2.53 10.18
N GLU A 75 9.36 -2.62 9.25
CA GLU A 75 8.86 -1.47 8.49
C GLU A 75 8.17 -0.45 9.40
N ALA A 76 7.27 -0.93 10.29
CA ALA A 76 6.56 -0.07 11.24
C ALA A 76 7.52 0.63 12.21
N HIS A 77 8.53 -0.07 12.73
CA HIS A 77 9.57 0.52 13.59
C HIS A 77 10.39 1.58 12.85
N ASN A 78 10.74 1.37 11.58
CA ASN A 78 11.45 2.37 10.80
C ASN A 78 10.62 3.62 10.57
N PHE A 79 9.33 3.49 10.25
CA PHE A 79 8.42 4.64 10.18
C PHE A 79 8.27 5.33 11.55
N GLN A 80 8.17 4.57 12.63
CA GLN A 80 8.08 5.13 14.00
C GLN A 80 9.38 5.86 14.39
N ARG A 81 10.56 5.30 14.11
CA ARG A 81 11.85 5.95 14.33
C ARG A 81 11.94 7.30 13.65
N ASP A 82 11.43 7.37 12.41
CA ASP A 82 11.57 8.54 11.57
C ASP A 82 10.35 9.48 11.64
N LEU A 83 9.35 9.18 12.49
CA LEU A 83 8.05 9.87 12.51
C LEU A 83 8.20 11.39 12.72
N ALA A 84 9.07 11.82 13.62
CA ALA A 84 9.34 13.24 13.84
C ALA A 84 9.88 13.96 12.61
N GLN A 85 10.63 13.27 11.73
CA GLN A 85 11.11 13.83 10.49
C GLN A 85 9.98 13.99 9.46
N TYR A 86 9.03 13.06 9.42
CA TYR A 86 7.82 13.18 8.62
C TYR A 86 6.96 14.35 9.08
N GLU A 87 6.71 14.46 10.39
CA GLU A 87 5.93 15.55 10.98
C GLU A 87 6.57 16.92 10.70
N ALA A 88 7.89 17.05 10.83
CA ALA A 88 8.64 18.27 10.50
C ALA A 88 8.50 18.67 9.02
N LYS A 89 8.18 17.70 8.15
CA LYS A 89 7.91 17.91 6.71
C LYS A 89 6.42 18.04 6.38
N ASN A 90 5.57 18.29 7.39
CA ASN A 90 4.12 18.33 7.23
C ASN A 90 3.56 17.06 6.59
N ALA A 91 4.09 15.90 6.96
CA ALA A 91 3.67 14.60 6.46
C ALA A 91 3.12 13.72 7.59
N VAL A 92 2.15 12.88 7.26
CA VAL A 92 1.59 11.85 8.14
C VAL A 92 1.88 10.47 7.58
N VAL A 93 2.11 9.50 8.47
CA VAL A 93 2.25 8.09 8.12
C VAL A 93 0.96 7.37 8.46
N VAL A 94 0.42 6.59 7.53
CA VAL A 94 -0.81 5.82 7.69
C VAL A 94 -0.58 4.42 7.13
N GLY A 95 -0.72 3.41 7.97
CA GLY A 95 -0.64 2.01 7.55
C GLY A 95 -2.03 1.42 7.30
N VAL A 96 -2.14 0.52 6.32
CA VAL A 96 -3.38 -0.19 5.99
C VAL A 96 -3.09 -1.68 5.88
N SER A 97 -3.88 -2.49 6.55
CA SER A 97 -3.88 -3.93 6.33
C SER A 97 -5.27 -4.55 6.53
N MET A 98 -5.42 -5.83 6.18
CA MET A 98 -6.70 -6.54 6.26
C MET A 98 -7.01 -7.12 7.65
N GLN A 99 -6.21 -6.81 8.69
CA GLN A 99 -6.52 -7.15 10.07
C GLN A 99 -7.58 -6.20 10.64
N ASP A 100 -8.21 -6.61 11.75
CA ASP A 100 -9.19 -5.82 12.47
C ASP A 100 -8.55 -4.79 13.40
N GLU A 101 -9.36 -3.88 13.92
CA GLU A 101 -8.95 -2.79 14.79
C GLU A 101 -8.27 -3.31 16.07
N ASN A 102 -8.73 -4.45 16.60
CA ASN A 102 -8.18 -5.04 17.82
C ASN A 102 -6.75 -5.56 17.58
N SER A 103 -6.51 -6.23 16.43
CA SER A 103 -5.17 -6.65 16.02
C SER A 103 -4.23 -5.45 15.89
N HIS A 104 -4.68 -4.39 15.22
CA HIS A 104 -3.90 -3.16 15.07
C HIS A 104 -3.62 -2.48 16.41
N GLN A 105 -4.61 -2.43 17.32
CA GLN A 105 -4.42 -1.86 18.66
C GLN A 105 -3.35 -2.62 19.45
N GLN A 106 -3.42 -3.96 19.43
CA GLN A 106 -2.42 -4.80 20.09
C GLN A 106 -1.03 -4.61 19.49
N PHE A 107 -0.95 -4.53 18.15
CA PHE A 107 0.29 -4.31 17.44
C PHE A 107 0.90 -2.94 17.78
N CYS A 108 0.11 -1.85 17.71
CA CYS A 108 0.56 -0.52 18.11
C CYS A 108 1.04 -0.49 19.56
N THR A 109 0.29 -1.09 20.49
CA THR A 109 0.64 -1.12 21.92
C THR A 109 1.95 -1.88 22.16
N LYS A 110 2.09 -3.06 21.55
CA LYS A 110 3.26 -3.90 21.72
C LYS A 110 4.53 -3.29 21.12
N GLU A 111 4.40 -2.69 19.92
CA GLU A 111 5.54 -2.19 19.16
C GLU A 111 5.77 -0.67 19.37
N GLY A 112 4.97 -0.01 20.22
CA GLY A 112 5.12 1.42 20.54
C GLY A 112 4.85 2.34 19.35
N LEU A 113 3.87 1.99 18.48
CA LEU A 113 3.54 2.79 17.30
C LEU A 113 2.54 3.88 17.67
N SER A 114 2.79 5.12 17.23
CA SER A 114 1.95 6.28 17.51
C SER A 114 1.21 6.84 16.28
N PHE A 115 1.52 6.36 15.08
CA PHE A 115 0.79 6.70 13.87
C PHE A 115 -0.44 5.79 13.66
N LYS A 116 -1.28 6.11 12.67
CA LYS A 116 -2.54 5.39 12.44
C LYS A 116 -2.31 4.09 11.65
N LEU A 117 -2.92 3.01 12.15
CA LEU A 117 -3.13 1.76 11.41
C LEU A 117 -4.61 1.59 11.16
N LEU A 118 -5.00 1.33 9.91
CA LEU A 118 -6.39 1.29 9.44
C LEU A 118 -6.78 -0.13 9.03
N ALA A 119 -7.96 -0.54 9.50
CA ALA A 119 -8.51 -1.88 9.33
C ALA A 119 -9.32 -2.00 8.03
N ASP A 120 -8.72 -2.54 6.98
CA ASP A 120 -9.37 -2.83 5.69
C ASP A 120 -9.85 -4.30 5.61
N ILE A 121 -10.69 -4.71 6.58
CA ILE A 121 -11.15 -6.10 6.76
C ILE A 121 -11.81 -6.65 5.48
N LYS A 122 -12.49 -5.80 4.72
CA LYS A 122 -13.17 -6.18 3.46
C LYS A 122 -12.27 -6.15 2.25
N SER A 123 -11.03 -5.71 2.38
CA SER A 123 -10.09 -5.48 1.27
C SER A 123 -10.55 -4.48 0.21
N ASP A 124 -11.48 -3.59 0.54
CA ASP A 124 -12.05 -2.64 -0.41
C ASP A 124 -11.01 -1.58 -0.81
N VAL A 125 -10.32 -1.00 0.17
CA VAL A 125 -9.28 0.01 -0.07
C VAL A 125 -8.03 -0.62 -0.67
N SER A 126 -7.58 -1.78 -0.18
CA SER A 126 -6.49 -2.53 -0.79
C SER A 126 -6.77 -2.86 -2.26
N THR A 127 -8.04 -3.12 -2.61
CA THR A 127 -8.46 -3.37 -4.00
C THR A 127 -8.42 -2.10 -4.84
N GLN A 128 -8.90 -0.96 -4.32
CA GLN A 128 -8.86 0.33 -5.02
C GLN A 128 -7.43 0.77 -5.35
N TYR A 129 -6.47 0.44 -4.48
CA TYR A 129 -5.05 0.75 -4.67
C TYR A 129 -4.26 -0.36 -5.36
N ASP A 130 -4.95 -1.38 -5.89
CA ASP A 130 -4.35 -2.60 -6.48
C ASP A 130 -3.26 -3.21 -5.60
N SER A 131 -3.49 -3.17 -4.28
CA SER A 131 -2.58 -3.62 -3.23
C SER A 131 -3.07 -4.92 -2.59
N VAL A 132 -3.64 -5.83 -3.37
CA VAL A 132 -4.12 -7.15 -2.93
C VAL A 132 -3.21 -8.25 -3.45
N MET A 133 -2.72 -9.06 -2.53
CA MET A 133 -1.96 -10.29 -2.81
C MET A 133 -2.87 -11.51 -2.61
N ASN A 134 -3.12 -12.24 -3.68
CA ASN A 134 -3.97 -13.43 -3.66
C ASN A 134 -3.10 -14.67 -3.36
N MET A 135 -3.35 -15.29 -2.21
CA MET A 135 -2.62 -16.47 -1.73
C MET A 135 -3.46 -17.77 -1.87
N GLY A 136 -4.38 -17.80 -2.84
CA GLY A 136 -5.30 -18.90 -3.07
C GLY A 136 -6.50 -18.86 -2.13
N VAL A 137 -6.37 -19.41 -0.94
CA VAL A 137 -7.46 -19.46 0.08
C VAL A 137 -7.53 -18.21 0.96
N ALA A 138 -6.54 -17.33 0.91
CA ALA A 138 -6.47 -16.11 1.70
C ALA A 138 -6.04 -14.93 0.84
N LYS A 139 -6.50 -13.73 1.23
CA LYS A 139 -6.03 -12.45 0.68
C LYS A 139 -5.22 -11.73 1.75
N LEU A 140 -4.17 -11.05 1.34
CA LEU A 140 -3.37 -10.17 2.17
C LEU A 140 -3.12 -8.87 1.41
N SER A 141 -2.86 -7.77 2.11
CA SER A 141 -2.36 -6.58 1.46
C SER A 141 -0.95 -6.84 0.90
N ALA A 142 -0.71 -6.42 -0.33
CA ALA A 142 0.64 -6.36 -0.87
C ALA A 142 1.42 -5.24 -0.16
N ARG A 143 2.75 -5.32 -0.20
CA ARG A 143 3.61 -4.29 0.41
C ARG A 143 3.86 -3.18 -0.61
N HIS A 144 2.91 -2.23 -0.65
CA HIS A 144 2.94 -1.07 -1.53
C HIS A 144 2.89 0.21 -0.70
N THR A 145 3.49 1.28 -1.21
CA THR A 145 3.42 2.59 -0.57
C THR A 145 3.12 3.66 -1.61
N PHE A 146 2.25 4.59 -1.24
CA PHE A 146 1.85 5.73 -2.03
C PHE A 146 2.20 7.00 -1.26
N LEU A 147 2.96 7.88 -1.87
CA LEU A 147 3.19 9.23 -1.36
C LEU A 147 2.19 10.16 -2.03
N ILE A 148 1.34 10.79 -1.23
CA ILE A 148 0.22 11.61 -1.68
C ILE A 148 0.50 13.06 -1.28
N ASP A 149 0.31 14.00 -2.19
CA ASP A 149 0.56 15.41 -1.98
C ASP A 149 -0.54 16.11 -1.15
N PRO A 150 -0.34 17.34 -0.68
CA PRO A 150 -1.34 18.10 0.07
C PRO A 150 -2.65 18.38 -0.69
N LYS A 151 -2.68 18.23 -2.01
CA LYS A 151 -3.88 18.37 -2.85
C LYS A 151 -4.65 17.07 -2.96
N GLY A 152 -4.04 15.95 -2.57
CA GLY A 152 -4.62 14.60 -2.63
C GLY A 152 -4.24 13.82 -3.89
N ASN A 153 -3.18 14.22 -4.61
CA ASN A 153 -2.70 13.50 -5.78
C ASN A 153 -1.55 12.55 -5.41
N VAL A 154 -1.46 11.44 -6.12
CA VAL A 154 -0.36 10.49 -5.99
C VAL A 154 0.90 11.08 -6.63
N GLU A 155 1.96 11.24 -5.88
CA GLU A 155 3.25 11.78 -6.36
C GLU A 155 4.31 10.72 -6.56
N LYS A 156 4.25 9.64 -5.80
CA LYS A 156 5.17 8.52 -5.95
C LYS A 156 4.55 7.22 -5.48
N VAL A 157 4.96 6.11 -6.11
CA VAL A 157 4.49 4.76 -5.81
C VAL A 157 5.67 3.81 -5.67
N TRP A 158 5.64 2.95 -4.66
CA TRP A 158 6.57 1.83 -4.48
C TRP A 158 5.76 0.53 -4.45
N LEU A 159 6.03 -0.37 -5.41
CA LEU A 159 5.35 -1.66 -5.56
C LEU A 159 6.23 -2.86 -5.15
N ASP A 160 7.51 -2.63 -4.91
CA ASP A 160 8.48 -3.64 -4.43
C ASP A 160 9.23 -3.07 -3.23
N VAL A 161 8.53 -3.02 -2.10
CA VAL A 161 9.05 -2.41 -0.86
C VAL A 161 9.93 -3.38 -0.10
N LYS A 162 11.13 -2.92 0.28
CA LYS A 162 12.06 -3.62 1.19
C LYS A 162 11.99 -2.98 2.58
N PRO A 163 11.40 -3.64 3.58
CA PRO A 163 11.11 -3.06 4.90
C PRO A 163 12.28 -2.37 5.59
N ALA A 164 13.50 -2.89 5.39
CA ALA A 164 14.67 -2.44 6.14
C ALA A 164 15.03 -0.96 5.92
N ASN A 165 14.88 -0.46 4.68
CA ASN A 165 15.32 0.91 4.31
C ASN A 165 14.16 1.78 3.79
N HIS A 166 12.94 1.25 3.83
CA HIS A 166 11.81 1.89 3.13
C HIS A 166 11.46 3.27 3.68
N SER A 167 11.47 3.47 4.99
CA SER A 167 11.20 4.78 5.58
C SER A 167 12.18 5.85 5.11
N GLU A 168 13.47 5.51 5.02
CA GLU A 168 14.49 6.43 4.53
C GLU A 168 14.32 6.76 3.04
N GLU A 169 13.95 5.75 2.23
CA GLU A 169 13.64 5.96 0.81
C GLU A 169 12.45 6.91 0.61
N VAL A 170 11.40 6.76 1.42
CA VAL A 170 10.22 7.65 1.38
C VAL A 170 10.57 9.06 1.84
N LEU A 171 11.34 9.22 2.93
CA LEU A 171 11.81 10.53 3.41
C LEU A 171 12.67 11.26 2.37
N ALA A 172 13.56 10.55 1.70
CA ALA A 172 14.39 11.12 0.65
C ALA A 172 13.53 11.63 -0.52
N ALA A 173 12.55 10.83 -0.95
CA ALA A 173 11.62 11.22 -2.00
C ALA A 173 10.75 12.42 -1.62
N LEU A 174 10.20 12.43 -0.42
CA LEU A 174 9.42 13.56 0.12
C LEU A 174 10.25 14.83 0.15
N THR A 175 11.50 14.75 0.59
CA THR A 175 12.41 15.91 0.63
C THR A 175 12.68 16.45 -0.78
N GLN A 176 12.90 15.58 -1.76
CA GLN A 176 13.13 15.95 -3.15
C GLN A 176 11.91 16.64 -3.76
N LEU A 177 10.71 16.09 -3.54
CA LEU A 177 9.46 16.67 -4.08
C LEU A 177 9.17 18.04 -3.46
N GLN A 178 9.40 18.22 -2.16
CA GLN A 178 9.20 19.50 -1.49
C GLN A 178 10.21 20.56 -1.96
N SER A 179 11.45 20.18 -2.26
CA SER A 179 12.45 21.12 -2.77
C SER A 179 12.20 21.53 -4.23
N GLY A 180 11.66 20.62 -5.06
CA GLY A 180 11.26 20.93 -6.44
C GLY A 180 10.05 21.85 -6.54
N SER A 181 9.11 21.77 -5.59
CA SER A 181 7.91 22.62 -5.56
C SER A 181 8.16 24.04 -5.02
N ALA A 182 9.32 24.31 -4.46
CA ALA A 182 9.68 25.63 -3.91
C ALA A 182 10.30 26.58 -4.96
N GLY A 183 10.42 26.13 -6.22
CA GLY A 183 11.06 26.88 -7.32
C GLY A 183 10.11 27.38 -8.43
N ASP A 184 8.79 27.17 -8.29
CA ASP A 184 7.76 27.65 -9.24
C ASP A 184 6.89 28.78 -8.54
#